data_6c1f794993155a13636c635476303952
#
_entry.id   6c1f794993155a13636c635476303952
#
_cell.length_a   1.000
_cell.length_b   1.000
_cell.length_c   1.000
_cell.angle_alpha   90.00
_cell.angle_beta   90.00
_cell.angle_gamma   90.00
#
_symmetry.space_group_name_H-M   'P 1'
#
loop_
_entity.id
_entity.type
_entity.pdbx_description
1 polymer ?
#
loop_
_entity_poly.entity_id
_entity_poly.type
_entity_poly.pdbx_seq_one_letter_code
_entity_poly.pdbx_strand_id
1 'polypeptide(L)'
;EIILLFLIEGYALDIIKFGIERRADGPGIDIGRQVSNAIKLLAVNIAYYLIPAIIIFVLGLFLRDWILTIISIILLIVFALANFMARCRLAKTDSLSDALAVGEAIGDISKVGIGKLIATVILVVIIAIVIMILAGIIGSINDLVGDILFGIALVYLIFFYHRAIGLLYSNV
;
A
#
# COMPACT_ATOMS: atom_id res chain seq x y z
N GLU A 1 19.19 -2.34 8.11
CA GLU A 1 17.98 -1.52 7.85
C GLU A 1 17.07 -2.12 6.78
N ILE A 2 17.59 -2.49 5.61
CA ILE A 2 16.81 -3.08 4.51
C ILE A 2 16.05 -4.35 4.93
N ILE A 3 16.71 -5.24 5.68
CA ILE A 3 16.09 -6.49 6.17
C ILE A 3 14.90 -6.18 7.11
N LEU A 4 15.02 -5.18 7.96
CA LEU A 4 13.96 -4.79 8.88
C LEU A 4 12.74 -4.24 8.12
N LEU A 5 12.96 -3.36 7.15
CA LEU A 5 11.89 -2.83 6.29
C LEU A 5 11.20 -3.95 5.52
N PHE A 6 11.96 -4.92 5.02
CA PHE A 6 11.44 -6.09 4.33
C PHE A 6 10.53 -6.95 5.23
N LEU A 7 10.93 -7.16 6.49
CA LEU A 7 10.11 -7.88 7.48
C LEU A 7 8.85 -7.09 7.87
N ILE A 8 8.95 -5.76 7.98
CA ILE A 8 7.81 -4.89 8.26
C ILE A 8 6.77 -4.96 7.13
N GLU A 9 7.19 -4.93 5.87
CA GLU A 9 6.29 -5.09 4.73
C GLU A 9 5.62 -6.47 4.71
N GLY A 10 6.36 -7.53 5.02
CA GLY A 10 5.79 -8.87 5.13
C GLY A 10 4.77 -9.00 6.27
N TYR A 11 5.03 -8.36 7.41
CA TYR A 11 4.08 -8.29 8.52
C TYR A 11 2.84 -7.44 8.18
N ALA A 12 3.03 -6.39 7.39
CA ALA A 12 1.95 -5.55 6.92
C ALA A 12 0.91 -6.33 6.09
N LEU A 13 1.33 -7.35 5.32
CA LEU A 13 0.40 -8.24 4.62
C LEU A 13 -0.49 -9.02 5.59
N ASP A 14 0.06 -9.51 6.70
CA ASP A 14 -0.72 -10.16 7.75
C ASP A 14 -1.73 -9.18 8.38
N ILE A 15 -1.34 -7.91 8.56
CA ILE A 15 -2.24 -6.85 9.06
C ILE A 15 -3.41 -6.61 8.08
N ILE A 16 -3.15 -6.60 6.77
CA ILE A 16 -4.24 -6.51 5.77
C ILE A 16 -5.20 -7.68 5.94
N LYS A 17 -4.69 -8.91 6.05
CA LYS A 17 -5.50 -10.12 6.24
C LYS A 17 -6.38 -10.01 7.47
N PHE A 18 -5.81 -9.65 8.61
CA PHE A 18 -6.56 -9.43 9.86
C PHE A 18 -7.58 -8.29 9.75
N GLY A 19 -7.30 -7.28 8.91
CA GLY A 19 -8.24 -6.23 8.55
C GLY A 19 -9.43 -6.76 7.76
N ILE A 20 -9.19 -7.59 6.75
CA ILE A 20 -10.22 -8.23 5.92
C ILE A 20 -11.11 -9.12 6.79
N GLU A 21 -10.52 -9.89 7.69
CA GLU A 21 -11.22 -10.78 8.64
C GLU A 21 -11.87 -10.04 9.81
N ARG A 22 -11.69 -8.72 9.92
CA ARG A 22 -12.17 -7.84 11.01
C ARG A 22 -11.74 -8.32 12.41
N ARG A 23 -10.58 -8.94 12.50
CA ARG A 23 -10.05 -9.43 13.79
C ARG A 23 -9.55 -8.25 14.61
N ALA A 24 -9.81 -8.28 15.92
CA ALA A 24 -9.34 -7.24 16.85
C ALA A 24 -7.91 -7.49 17.36
N ASP A 25 -7.48 -8.76 17.34
CA ASP A 25 -6.12 -9.18 17.71
C ASP A 25 -5.09 -8.81 16.62
N GLY A 26 -3.82 -8.72 17.00
CA GLY A 26 -2.72 -8.53 16.06
C GLY A 26 -2.20 -9.87 15.54
N PRO A 27 -1.63 -9.90 14.31
CA PRO A 27 -0.97 -11.11 13.80
C PRO A 27 0.25 -11.47 14.64
N GLY A 28 0.47 -12.78 14.85
CA GLY A 28 1.68 -13.27 15.50
C GLY A 28 2.93 -13.03 14.64
N ILE A 29 4.08 -12.87 15.28
CA ILE A 29 5.36 -12.74 14.60
C ILE A 29 5.85 -14.12 14.15
N ASP A 30 6.07 -14.27 12.84
CA ASP A 30 6.65 -15.44 12.20
C ASP A 30 7.56 -14.99 11.07
N ILE A 31 8.86 -15.01 11.31
CA ILE A 31 9.87 -14.47 10.39
C ILE A 31 9.82 -15.19 9.03
N GLY A 32 9.63 -16.51 9.01
CA GLY A 32 9.56 -17.27 7.76
C GLY A 32 8.39 -16.84 6.89
N ARG A 33 7.20 -16.70 7.48
CA ARG A 33 6.01 -16.22 6.80
C ARG A 33 6.17 -14.77 6.35
N GLN A 34 6.74 -13.89 7.19
CA GLN A 34 6.95 -12.49 6.86
C GLN A 34 7.91 -12.32 5.69
N VAL A 35 8.99 -13.10 5.63
CA VAL A 35 9.91 -13.10 4.49
C VAL A 35 9.20 -13.55 3.22
N SER A 36 8.44 -14.65 3.28
CA SER A 36 7.65 -15.13 2.13
C SER A 36 6.63 -14.08 1.65
N ASN A 37 5.91 -13.45 2.58
CA ASN A 37 4.95 -12.39 2.30
C ASN A 37 5.62 -11.17 1.65
N ALA A 38 6.78 -10.76 2.14
CA ALA A 38 7.53 -9.65 1.59
C ALA A 38 7.99 -9.93 0.15
N ILE A 39 8.44 -11.15 -0.15
CA ILE A 39 8.82 -11.56 -1.52
C ILE A 39 7.59 -11.48 -2.44
N LYS A 40 6.44 -11.99 -2.01
CA LYS A 40 5.19 -11.93 -2.79
C LYS A 40 4.76 -10.47 -3.02
N LEU A 41 4.82 -9.62 -1.99
CA LEU A 41 4.51 -8.19 -2.11
C LEU A 41 5.46 -7.48 -3.06
N LEU A 42 6.75 -7.80 -3.01
CA LEU A 42 7.73 -7.23 -3.92
C LEU A 42 7.39 -7.58 -5.38
N ALA A 43 7.03 -8.82 -5.66
CA ALA A 43 6.62 -9.25 -7.00
C ALA A 43 5.36 -8.51 -7.47
N VAL A 44 4.36 -8.35 -6.61
CA VAL A 44 3.15 -7.56 -6.90
C VAL A 44 3.51 -6.11 -7.19
N ASN A 45 4.31 -5.47 -6.33
CA ASN A 45 4.71 -4.08 -6.52
C ASN A 45 5.45 -3.88 -7.84
N ILE A 46 6.42 -4.75 -8.15
CA ILE A 46 7.16 -4.68 -9.43
C ILE A 46 6.19 -4.75 -10.60
N ALA A 47 5.25 -5.70 -10.62
CA ALA A 47 4.30 -5.85 -11.70
C ALA A 47 3.42 -4.60 -11.88
N TYR A 48 2.86 -4.06 -10.79
CA TYR A 48 1.93 -2.92 -10.84
C TYR A 48 2.62 -1.57 -11.13
N TYR A 49 3.93 -1.46 -10.94
CA TYR A 49 4.69 -0.30 -11.38
C TYR A 49 5.31 -0.48 -12.77
N LEU A 50 5.76 -1.68 -13.11
CA LEU A 50 6.39 -1.96 -14.39
C LEU A 50 5.39 -1.93 -15.55
N ILE A 51 4.19 -2.49 -15.37
CA ILE A 51 3.17 -2.52 -16.43
C ILE A 51 2.81 -1.10 -16.90
N PRO A 52 2.38 -0.15 -16.03
CA PRO A 52 2.09 1.20 -16.48
C PRO A 52 3.32 1.92 -17.05
N ALA A 53 4.52 1.67 -16.52
CA ALA A 53 5.74 2.24 -17.05
C ALA A 53 6.00 1.82 -18.51
N ILE A 54 5.82 0.53 -18.82
CA ILE A 54 5.94 0.02 -20.19
C ILE A 54 4.88 0.63 -21.10
N ILE A 55 3.62 0.71 -20.65
CA ILE A 55 2.53 1.30 -21.42
C ILE A 55 2.84 2.78 -21.73
N ILE A 56 3.27 3.56 -20.72
CA ILE A 56 3.62 4.97 -20.88
C ILE A 56 4.78 5.12 -21.86
N PHE A 57 5.81 4.28 -21.74
CA PHE A 57 6.95 4.30 -22.64
C PHE A 57 6.51 4.06 -24.10
N VAL A 58 5.69 3.04 -24.36
CA VAL A 58 5.18 2.71 -25.70
C VAL A 58 4.32 3.85 -26.25
N LEU A 59 3.42 4.41 -25.43
CA LEU A 59 2.57 5.53 -25.84
C LEU A 59 3.40 6.79 -26.13
N GLY A 60 4.50 7.00 -25.43
CA GLY A 60 5.42 8.11 -25.65
C GLY A 60 6.08 8.12 -27.02
N LEU A 61 6.11 6.98 -27.73
CA LEU A 61 6.62 6.90 -29.08
C LEU A 61 5.64 7.48 -30.13
N PHE A 62 4.35 7.63 -29.75
CA PHE A 62 3.28 7.99 -30.71
C PHE A 62 2.50 9.24 -30.31
N LEU A 63 2.50 9.61 -29.03
CA LEU A 63 1.66 10.70 -28.52
C LEU A 63 2.46 11.98 -28.31
N ARG A 64 1.76 13.13 -28.42
CA ARG A 64 2.31 14.44 -28.04
C ARG A 64 2.44 14.55 -26.52
N ASP A 65 3.45 15.28 -26.05
CA ASP A 65 3.83 15.39 -24.63
C ASP A 65 2.66 15.71 -23.69
N TRP A 66 1.80 16.66 -24.03
CA TRP A 66 0.68 17.03 -23.16
C TRP A 66 -0.40 15.94 -23.06
N ILE A 67 -0.67 15.20 -24.15
CA ILE A 67 -1.62 14.07 -24.16
C ILE A 67 -1.02 12.92 -23.35
N LEU A 68 0.24 12.62 -23.58
CA LEU A 68 0.98 11.60 -22.85
C LEU A 68 0.97 11.88 -21.35
N THR A 69 1.19 13.13 -20.94
CA THR A 69 1.18 13.55 -19.53
C THR A 69 -0.17 13.26 -18.87
N ILE A 70 -1.28 13.64 -19.50
CA ILE A 70 -2.62 13.39 -18.96
C ILE A 70 -2.89 11.89 -18.82
N ILE A 71 -2.62 11.11 -19.88
CA ILE A 71 -2.82 9.66 -19.88
C ILE A 71 -1.94 9.00 -18.81
N SER A 72 -0.69 9.42 -18.67
CA SER A 72 0.24 8.89 -17.67
C SER A 72 -0.25 9.12 -16.25
N ILE A 73 -0.75 10.31 -15.94
CA ILE A 73 -1.31 10.61 -14.60
C ILE A 73 -2.50 9.69 -14.31
N ILE A 74 -3.44 9.56 -15.25
CA ILE A 74 -4.63 8.71 -15.07
C ILE A 74 -4.18 7.25 -14.88
N LEU A 75 -3.27 6.76 -15.72
CA LEU A 75 -2.79 5.39 -15.67
C LEU A 75 -2.10 5.08 -14.34
N LEU A 76 -1.23 5.98 -13.89
CA LEU A 76 -0.52 5.81 -12.62
C LEU A 76 -1.49 5.81 -11.42
N ILE A 77 -2.52 6.65 -11.42
CA ILE A 77 -3.55 6.65 -10.38
C ILE A 77 -4.31 5.31 -10.38
N VAL A 78 -4.76 4.85 -11.55
CA VAL A 78 -5.50 3.58 -11.66
C VAL A 78 -4.64 2.40 -11.17
N PHE A 79 -3.37 2.33 -11.61
CA PHE A 79 -2.48 1.25 -11.18
C PHE A 79 -2.07 1.34 -9.71
N ALA A 80 -1.95 2.54 -9.15
CA ALA A 80 -1.73 2.72 -7.71
C ALA A 80 -2.91 2.18 -6.89
N LEU A 81 -4.15 2.51 -7.28
CA LEU A 81 -5.36 1.98 -6.63
C LEU A 81 -5.51 0.47 -6.84
N ALA A 82 -5.19 -0.02 -8.02
CA ALA A 82 -5.20 -1.45 -8.32
C ALA A 82 -4.15 -2.22 -7.51
N ASN A 83 -2.97 -1.64 -7.25
CA ASN A 83 -1.96 -2.22 -6.36
C ASN A 83 -2.50 -2.41 -4.93
N PHE A 84 -3.28 -1.46 -4.41
CA PHE A 84 -3.91 -1.64 -3.10
C PHE A 84 -4.87 -2.83 -3.09
N MET A 85 -5.68 -2.99 -4.14
CA MET A 85 -6.57 -4.14 -4.28
C MET A 85 -5.79 -5.45 -4.45
N ALA A 86 -4.70 -5.44 -5.23
CA ALA A 86 -3.84 -6.59 -5.41
C ALA A 86 -3.21 -7.08 -4.10
N ARG A 87 -2.77 -6.16 -3.24
CA ARG A 87 -2.28 -6.50 -1.88
C ARG A 87 -3.38 -7.12 -1.02
N CYS A 88 -4.61 -6.61 -1.11
CA CYS A 88 -5.76 -7.20 -0.41
C CYS A 88 -6.11 -8.59 -0.95
N ARG A 89 -6.07 -8.79 -2.27
CA ARG A 89 -6.25 -10.11 -2.90
C ARG A 89 -5.19 -11.09 -2.42
N LEU A 90 -3.92 -10.68 -2.43
CA LEU A 90 -2.82 -11.49 -1.92
C LEU A 90 -3.03 -11.88 -0.45
N ALA A 91 -3.45 -10.94 0.39
CA ALA A 91 -3.71 -11.19 1.80
C ALA A 91 -4.89 -12.15 2.02
N LYS A 92 -5.93 -12.07 1.17
CA LYS A 92 -7.15 -12.88 1.26
C LYS A 92 -6.94 -14.30 0.77
N THR A 93 -6.25 -14.49 -0.36
CA THR A 93 -6.12 -15.78 -1.05
C THR A 93 -4.79 -16.48 -0.83
N ASP A 94 -3.77 -15.75 -0.37
CA ASP A 94 -2.36 -16.17 -0.30
C ASP A 94 -1.78 -16.57 -1.68
N SER A 95 -2.47 -16.22 -2.77
CA SER A 95 -2.15 -16.56 -4.15
C SER A 95 -1.53 -15.37 -4.88
N LEU A 96 -0.29 -15.54 -5.33
CA LEU A 96 0.38 -14.55 -6.17
C LEU A 96 -0.31 -14.39 -7.53
N SER A 97 -0.84 -15.47 -8.09
CA SER A 97 -1.60 -15.46 -9.34
C SER A 97 -2.82 -14.55 -9.25
N ASP A 98 -3.59 -14.65 -8.15
CA ASP A 98 -4.78 -13.82 -7.95
C ASP A 98 -4.42 -12.35 -7.75
N ALA A 99 -3.32 -12.08 -7.06
CA ALA A 99 -2.82 -10.72 -6.88
C ALA A 99 -2.33 -10.09 -8.19
N LEU A 100 -1.74 -10.89 -9.09
CA LEU A 100 -1.25 -10.43 -10.39
C LEU A 100 -2.34 -10.34 -11.47
N ALA A 101 -3.57 -10.75 -11.18
CA ALA A 101 -4.71 -10.59 -12.07
C ALA A 101 -5.15 -9.11 -12.13
N VAL A 102 -4.43 -8.29 -12.89
CA VAL A 102 -4.58 -6.82 -12.95
C VAL A 102 -6.02 -6.41 -13.27
N GLY A 103 -6.68 -7.07 -14.22
CA GLY A 103 -8.07 -6.77 -14.58
C GLY A 103 -9.04 -6.96 -13.41
N GLU A 104 -8.84 -8.00 -12.61
CA GLU A 104 -9.65 -8.26 -11.42
C GLU A 104 -9.36 -7.26 -10.30
N ALA A 105 -8.10 -6.90 -10.09
CA ALA A 105 -7.73 -5.87 -9.11
C ALA A 105 -8.33 -4.51 -9.47
N ILE A 106 -8.36 -4.14 -10.75
CA ILE A 106 -9.07 -2.93 -11.22
C ILE A 106 -10.58 -3.06 -10.99
N GLY A 107 -11.17 -4.24 -11.26
CA GLY A 107 -12.58 -4.51 -10.98
C GLY A 107 -12.94 -4.37 -9.51
N ASP A 108 -12.06 -4.75 -8.60
CA ASP A 108 -12.26 -4.64 -7.16
C ASP A 108 -12.32 -3.18 -6.67
N ILE A 109 -11.68 -2.24 -7.38
CA ILE A 109 -11.84 -0.79 -7.11
C ILE A 109 -13.31 -0.38 -7.18
N SER A 110 -14.05 -0.89 -8.18
CA SER A 110 -15.47 -0.61 -8.34
C SER A 110 -16.32 -1.30 -7.28
N LYS A 111 -15.95 -2.53 -6.85
CA LYS A 111 -16.68 -3.27 -5.79
C LYS A 111 -16.52 -2.61 -4.43
N VAL A 112 -15.32 -2.15 -4.09
CA VAL A 112 -15.05 -1.36 -2.87
C VAL A 112 -15.79 -0.03 -2.93
N GLY A 113 -15.83 0.59 -4.10
CA GLY A 113 -16.33 1.93 -4.35
C GLY A 113 -15.19 2.96 -4.34
N ILE A 114 -14.95 3.57 -5.50
CA ILE A 114 -13.84 4.52 -5.69
C ILE A 114 -13.89 5.69 -4.69
N GLY A 115 -15.08 6.19 -4.35
CA GLY A 115 -15.25 7.27 -3.36
C GLY A 115 -14.79 6.86 -1.96
N LYS A 116 -15.11 5.64 -1.51
CA LYS A 116 -14.66 5.12 -0.22
C LYS A 116 -13.14 4.90 -0.20
N LEU A 117 -12.59 4.40 -1.31
CA LEU A 117 -11.16 4.17 -1.44
C LEU A 117 -10.38 5.48 -1.36
N ILE A 118 -10.79 6.49 -2.14
CA ILE A 118 -10.16 7.82 -2.13
C ILE A 118 -10.32 8.48 -0.76
N ALA A 119 -11.52 8.44 -0.16
CA ALA A 119 -11.75 9.00 1.18
C ALA A 119 -10.87 8.34 2.24
N THR A 120 -10.67 7.01 2.18
CA THR A 120 -9.78 6.29 3.10
C THR A 120 -8.32 6.71 2.90
N VAL A 121 -7.84 6.83 1.66
CA VAL A 121 -6.49 7.30 1.37
C VAL A 121 -6.29 8.72 1.89
N ILE A 122 -7.22 9.63 1.62
CA ILE A 122 -7.14 11.02 2.12
C ILE A 122 -7.12 11.05 3.66
N LEU A 123 -7.97 10.28 4.32
CA LEU A 123 -8.00 10.21 5.78
C LEU A 123 -6.67 9.72 6.36
N VAL A 124 -6.10 8.66 5.79
CA VAL A 124 -4.79 8.14 6.21
C VAL A 124 -3.69 9.17 6.01
N VAL A 125 -3.69 9.88 4.88
CA VAL A 125 -2.71 10.95 4.60
C VAL A 125 -2.85 12.10 5.62
N ILE A 126 -4.07 12.53 5.94
CA ILE A 126 -4.29 13.58 6.95
C ILE A 126 -3.76 13.14 8.32
N ILE A 127 -4.07 11.91 8.75
CA ILE A 127 -3.57 11.35 10.02
C ILE A 127 -2.03 11.29 10.00
N ALA A 128 -1.44 10.85 8.89
CA ALA A 128 0.01 10.79 8.74
C ALA A 128 0.65 12.18 8.89
N ILE A 129 0.10 13.19 8.22
CA ILE A 129 0.59 14.58 8.31
C ILE A 129 0.53 15.08 9.76
N VAL A 130 -0.58 14.86 10.46
CA VAL A 130 -0.73 15.28 11.87
C VAL A 130 0.31 14.61 12.77
N ILE A 131 0.48 13.29 12.65
CA ILE A 131 1.46 12.54 13.43
C ILE A 131 2.88 13.02 13.15
N MET A 132 3.22 13.26 11.88
CA MET A 132 4.55 13.73 11.48
C MET A 132 4.85 15.14 11.96
N ILE A 133 3.85 16.03 11.94
CA ILE A 133 3.99 17.39 12.52
C ILE A 133 4.25 17.31 14.02
N LEU A 134 3.50 16.49 14.75
CA LEU A 134 3.69 16.31 16.19
C LEU A 134 5.09 15.76 16.52
N ALA A 135 5.54 14.73 15.77
CA ALA A 135 6.88 14.18 15.91
C ALA A 135 7.97 15.24 15.62
N GLY A 136 7.78 16.06 14.60
CA GLY A 136 8.69 17.16 14.25
C GLY A 136 8.75 18.26 15.31
N ILE A 137 7.62 18.63 15.92
CA ILE A 137 7.59 19.60 17.03
C ILE A 137 8.39 19.07 18.24
N ILE A 138 8.21 17.79 18.59
CA ILE A 138 8.96 17.18 19.69
C ILE A 138 10.45 17.08 19.35
N GLY A 139 10.78 16.75 18.10
CA GLY A 139 12.15 16.71 17.59
C GLY A 139 12.87 18.06 17.68
N SER A 140 12.14 19.15 17.48
CA SER A 140 12.73 20.51 17.64
C SER A 140 13.17 20.86 19.08
N ILE A 141 12.67 20.10 20.07
CA ILE A 141 13.03 20.26 21.48
C ILE A 141 14.22 19.35 21.84
N ASN A 142 14.23 18.13 21.31
CA ASN A 142 15.28 17.13 21.55
C ASN A 142 15.40 16.20 20.36
N ASP A 143 16.50 16.27 19.62
CA ASP A 143 16.75 15.50 18.39
C ASP A 143 16.64 13.98 18.62
N LEU A 144 17.25 13.44 19.68
CA LEU A 144 17.23 12.00 19.96
C LEU A 144 15.80 11.49 20.20
N VAL A 145 15.01 12.25 20.98
CA VAL A 145 13.60 11.90 21.24
C VAL A 145 12.79 12.02 19.97
N GLY A 146 13.05 13.03 19.15
CA GLY A 146 12.41 13.22 17.86
C GLY A 146 12.65 12.06 16.90
N ASP A 147 13.90 11.61 16.77
CA ASP A 147 14.28 10.49 15.90
C ASP A 147 13.62 9.17 16.33
N ILE A 148 13.59 8.90 17.63
CA ILE A 148 12.90 7.71 18.17
C ILE A 148 11.39 7.76 17.88
N LEU A 149 10.75 8.90 18.16
CA LEU A 149 9.33 9.08 17.92
C LEU A 149 8.98 9.00 16.42
N PHE A 150 9.83 9.56 15.57
CA PHE A 150 9.69 9.48 14.12
C PHE A 150 9.72 8.02 13.64
N GLY A 151 10.68 7.23 14.11
CA GLY A 151 10.79 5.81 13.80
C GLY A 151 9.54 5.01 14.23
N ILE A 152 9.07 5.23 15.45
CA ILE A 152 7.84 4.60 15.97
C ILE A 152 6.62 5.03 15.15
N ALA A 153 6.50 6.33 14.85
CA ALA A 153 5.41 6.88 14.06
C ALA A 153 5.35 6.28 12.65
N LEU A 154 6.49 6.12 11.98
CA LEU A 154 6.56 5.48 10.66
C LEU A 154 6.02 4.06 10.68
N VAL A 155 6.47 3.23 11.60
CA VAL A 155 6.00 1.83 11.72
C VAL A 155 4.50 1.79 12.02
N TYR A 156 4.04 2.66 12.95
CA TYR A 156 2.62 2.77 13.27
C TYR A 156 1.79 3.17 12.04
N LEU A 157 2.23 4.15 11.26
CA LEU A 157 1.53 4.62 10.07
C LEU A 157 1.47 3.54 8.97
N ILE A 158 2.56 2.77 8.79
CA ILE A 158 2.56 1.63 7.87
C ILE A 158 1.47 0.64 8.28
N PHE A 159 1.40 0.24 9.54
CA PHE A 159 0.42 -0.72 10.03
C PHE A 159 -1.01 -0.17 10.01
N PHE A 160 -1.19 1.09 10.39
CA PHE A 160 -2.47 1.77 10.33
C PHE A 160 -3.04 1.80 8.90
N TYR A 161 -2.21 2.19 7.94
CA TYR A 161 -2.57 2.21 6.53
C TYR A 161 -2.97 0.82 6.00
N HIS A 162 -2.17 -0.20 6.27
CA HIS A 162 -2.48 -1.57 5.83
C HIS A 162 -3.74 -2.12 6.50
N ARG A 163 -3.96 -1.78 7.77
CA ARG A 163 -5.21 -2.12 8.48
C ARG A 163 -6.43 -1.44 7.86
N ALA A 164 -6.31 -0.15 7.53
CA ALA A 164 -7.40 0.60 6.92
C ALA A 164 -7.81 0.01 5.55
N ILE A 165 -6.82 -0.36 4.71
CA ILE A 165 -7.08 -1.01 3.42
C ILE A 165 -7.74 -2.38 3.62
N GLY A 166 -7.26 -3.19 4.56
CA GLY A 166 -7.85 -4.49 4.86
C GLY A 166 -9.31 -4.37 5.30
N LEU A 167 -9.61 -3.44 6.19
CA LEU A 167 -10.99 -3.18 6.62
C LEU A 167 -11.88 -2.71 5.47
N LEU A 168 -11.34 -1.87 4.58
CA LEU A 168 -12.08 -1.39 3.42
C LEU A 168 -12.43 -2.54 2.46
N TYR A 169 -11.51 -3.48 2.26
CA TYR A 169 -11.67 -4.65 1.42
C TYR A 169 -12.54 -5.75 2.03
N SER A 170 -12.85 -5.68 3.34
CA SER A 170 -13.59 -6.71 4.07
C SER A 170 -15.02 -6.94 3.55
N ASN A 171 -15.53 -6.07 2.69
CA ASN A 171 -16.86 -6.17 2.10
C ASN A 171 -16.84 -6.66 0.64
N VAL A 172 -15.68 -7.02 0.10
CA VAL A 172 -15.44 -7.55 -1.25
C VAL A 172 -15.06 -9.05 -1.17
#